data_3006b719877a82579aeb68264d72709c
#
_entry.id   3006b719877a82579aeb68264d72709c
#
_cell.length_a   1.000
_cell.length_b   1.000
_cell.length_c   1.000
_cell.angle_alpha   90.00
_cell.angle_beta   90.00
_cell.angle_gamma   90.00
#
_symmetry.space_group_name_H-M   'P 1'
#
loop_
_entity.id
_entity.type
_entity.pdbx_description
1 polymer ?
#
loop_
_entity_poly.entity_id
_entity_poly.type
_entity_poly.pdbx_seq_one_letter_code
_entity_poly.pdbx_strand_id
1 'polypeptide(L)'
;MNKADLSLISRDSMKRDLFYISRDPFSFRAVNYTAPFHAKCSLDELDDWLVEQIQACGVKAVKKPNRVQCFHCTFDPNVKRCYWHGTPREDDPWYDAANVVAELPGSEHPEEIIYLLSHKDSQSWINGPGAIDNGSGTVANLEMIRALARLPRKRTVRVLFSNEEHWPWHSADEAQEAQANGDKVIAVLNVDCISGVSDEDLAAGVKKMVCTYTAPEAKELAAFIASMADQYGIELDCTLATKPSPNDDDGSFIKAGFLNTVMLEGTRPYEDSQYHLPGDIPERVNYDALYNSVLTIFAAVRELDENGWK
;
A
#
# COMPACT_ATOMS: atom_id res chain seq x y z
N MET A 1 -23.34 -1.01 -2.71
CA MET A 1 -22.64 -2.24 -3.15
C MET A 1 -23.44 -3.49 -2.82
N ASN A 2 -23.37 -4.55 -3.62
CA ASN A 2 -23.95 -5.87 -3.28
C ASN A 2 -22.94 -6.64 -2.40
N LYS A 3 -23.45 -7.27 -1.29
CA LYS A 3 -22.59 -8.14 -0.45
C LYS A 3 -21.91 -9.28 -1.25
N ALA A 4 -22.50 -9.70 -2.37
CA ALA A 4 -21.89 -10.70 -3.25
C ALA A 4 -20.55 -10.22 -3.85
N ASP A 5 -20.33 -8.90 -3.98
CA ASP A 5 -19.07 -8.36 -4.53
C ASP A 5 -17.89 -8.66 -3.60
N LEU A 6 -18.10 -8.71 -2.28
CA LEU A 6 -17.07 -9.05 -1.29
C LEU A 6 -16.49 -10.46 -1.50
N SER A 7 -17.28 -11.39 -2.04
CA SER A 7 -16.83 -12.76 -2.33
C SER A 7 -15.79 -12.85 -3.45
N LEU A 8 -15.53 -11.74 -4.15
CA LEU A 8 -14.50 -11.66 -5.18
C LEU A 8 -13.09 -11.53 -4.59
N ILE A 9 -12.98 -11.08 -3.35
CA ILE A 9 -11.71 -10.99 -2.61
C ILE A 9 -11.33 -12.37 -2.09
N SER A 10 -10.13 -12.83 -2.43
CA SER A 10 -9.63 -14.16 -2.07
C SER A 10 -8.50 -14.08 -1.06
N ARG A 11 -8.77 -14.58 0.17
CA ARG A 11 -7.76 -14.72 1.22
C ARG A 11 -6.57 -15.59 0.77
N ASP A 12 -6.87 -16.71 0.08
CA ASP A 12 -5.84 -17.65 -0.35
C ASP A 12 -4.97 -17.07 -1.47
N SER A 13 -5.55 -16.25 -2.34
CA SER A 13 -4.80 -15.52 -3.37
C SER A 13 -3.79 -14.55 -2.73
N MET A 14 -4.25 -13.72 -1.80
CA MET A 14 -3.37 -12.79 -1.10
C MET A 14 -2.26 -13.51 -0.32
N LYS A 15 -2.60 -14.61 0.37
CA LYS A 15 -1.60 -15.41 1.09
C LYS A 15 -0.55 -15.98 0.15
N ARG A 16 -0.97 -16.60 -0.94
CA ARG A 16 -0.05 -17.16 -1.96
C ARG A 16 0.88 -16.08 -2.50
N ASP A 17 0.31 -14.93 -2.87
CA ASP A 17 1.07 -13.85 -3.48
C ASP A 17 2.02 -13.18 -2.47
N LEU A 18 1.60 -13.03 -1.22
CA LEU A 18 2.47 -12.51 -0.17
C LEU A 18 3.66 -13.43 0.10
N PHE A 19 3.45 -14.74 0.15
CA PHE A 19 4.56 -15.69 0.23
C PHE A 19 5.48 -15.58 -0.99
N TYR A 20 4.93 -15.42 -2.18
CA TYR A 20 5.71 -15.28 -3.40
C TYR A 20 6.60 -14.03 -3.39
N ILE A 21 6.07 -12.87 -2.97
CA ILE A 21 6.82 -11.61 -2.98
C ILE A 21 7.67 -11.37 -1.73
N SER A 22 7.56 -12.23 -0.69
CA SER A 22 8.30 -12.08 0.57
C SER A 22 9.15 -13.32 0.89
N ARG A 23 9.38 -14.19 -0.09
CA ARG A 23 10.29 -15.34 -0.06
C ARG A 23 11.13 -15.33 -1.34
N ASP A 24 12.10 -16.23 -1.43
CA ASP A 24 12.92 -16.34 -2.62
C ASP A 24 12.05 -16.48 -3.90
N PRO A 25 12.38 -15.78 -4.97
CA PRO A 25 13.54 -14.90 -5.15
C PRO A 25 13.32 -13.45 -4.68
N PHE A 26 12.10 -13.04 -4.27
CA PHE A 26 11.72 -11.67 -3.95
C PHE A 26 11.82 -11.32 -2.46
N SER A 27 12.55 -12.10 -1.67
CA SER A 27 12.69 -11.88 -0.22
C SER A 27 13.15 -10.47 0.14
N PHE A 28 13.94 -9.83 -0.72
CA PHE A 28 14.42 -8.46 -0.51
C PHE A 28 14.12 -7.65 -1.76
N ARG A 29 13.01 -6.94 -1.75
CA ARG A 29 12.54 -6.15 -2.88
C ARG A 29 13.21 -4.78 -2.90
N ALA A 30 14.47 -4.77 -3.32
CA ALA A 30 15.32 -3.57 -3.30
C ALA A 30 16.12 -3.44 -4.59
N VAL A 31 16.49 -2.19 -4.94
CA VAL A 31 17.27 -1.88 -6.14
C VAL A 31 18.72 -2.37 -6.03
N ASN A 32 19.24 -2.51 -4.82
CA ASN A 32 20.63 -2.92 -4.53
C ASN A 32 20.78 -4.42 -4.26
N TYR A 33 19.71 -5.21 -4.49
CA TYR A 33 19.75 -6.66 -4.34
C TYR A 33 19.37 -7.36 -5.64
N THR A 34 20.24 -8.28 -6.06
CA THR A 34 19.96 -9.20 -7.18
C THR A 34 20.09 -10.63 -6.66
N ALA A 35 19.03 -11.42 -6.82
CA ALA A 35 19.05 -12.81 -6.40
C ALA A 35 20.09 -13.61 -7.21
N PRO A 36 20.69 -14.68 -6.64
CA PRO A 36 21.64 -15.52 -7.37
C PRO A 36 21.06 -16.04 -8.68
N PHE A 37 21.82 -15.90 -9.77
CA PHE A 37 21.45 -16.30 -11.14
C PHE A 37 20.36 -15.46 -11.82
N HIS A 38 19.92 -14.36 -11.21
CA HIS A 38 19.00 -13.40 -11.80
C HIS A 38 19.76 -12.27 -12.52
N ALA A 39 19.18 -11.70 -13.56
CA ALA A 39 19.81 -10.67 -14.37
C ALA A 39 19.46 -9.25 -13.92
N LYS A 40 18.36 -9.10 -13.18
CA LYS A 40 17.82 -7.82 -12.71
C LYS A 40 17.85 -7.77 -11.19
N CYS A 41 17.75 -6.56 -10.62
CA CYS A 41 17.47 -6.44 -9.20
C CYS A 41 16.05 -6.95 -8.88
N SER A 42 15.88 -7.40 -7.65
CA SER A 42 14.61 -8.03 -7.21
C SER A 42 13.42 -7.07 -7.30
N LEU A 43 13.64 -5.77 -7.14
CA LEU A 43 12.58 -4.77 -7.27
C LEU A 43 12.10 -4.64 -8.72
N ASP A 44 13.01 -4.61 -9.70
CA ASP A 44 12.64 -4.53 -11.12
C ASP A 44 11.94 -5.82 -11.60
N GLU A 45 12.34 -6.99 -11.08
CA GLU A 45 11.66 -8.25 -11.38
C GLU A 45 10.26 -8.31 -10.74
N LEU A 46 10.10 -7.77 -9.53
CA LEU A 46 8.79 -7.62 -8.92
C LEU A 46 7.88 -6.70 -9.73
N ASP A 47 8.43 -5.60 -10.26
CA ASP A 47 7.68 -4.70 -11.14
C ASP A 47 7.16 -5.42 -12.38
N ASP A 48 7.99 -6.24 -13.01
CA ASP A 48 7.58 -7.04 -14.16
C ASP A 48 6.47 -8.03 -13.78
N TRP A 49 6.61 -8.72 -12.65
CA TRP A 49 5.58 -9.63 -12.14
C TRP A 49 4.26 -8.91 -11.84
N LEU A 50 4.30 -7.75 -11.18
CA LEU A 50 3.08 -6.95 -10.90
C LEU A 50 2.37 -6.56 -12.20
N VAL A 51 3.12 -6.05 -13.18
CA VAL A 51 2.56 -5.69 -14.49
C VAL A 51 1.92 -6.91 -15.17
N GLU A 52 2.59 -8.07 -15.14
CA GLU A 52 2.04 -9.31 -15.68
C GLU A 52 0.73 -9.72 -15.00
N GLN A 53 0.70 -9.70 -13.65
CA GLN A 53 -0.51 -10.05 -12.88
C GLN A 53 -1.68 -9.11 -13.17
N ILE A 54 -1.41 -7.82 -13.28
CA ILE A 54 -2.43 -6.80 -13.56
C ILE A 54 -2.95 -6.95 -14.99
N GLN A 55 -2.06 -7.12 -15.96
CA GLN A 55 -2.44 -7.31 -17.36
C GLN A 55 -3.21 -8.62 -17.60
N ALA A 56 -2.92 -9.66 -16.84
CA ALA A 56 -3.68 -10.91 -16.86
C ALA A 56 -5.16 -10.72 -16.46
N CYS A 57 -5.48 -9.64 -15.74
CA CYS A 57 -6.86 -9.25 -15.41
C CYS A 57 -7.52 -8.38 -16.50
N GLY A 58 -6.84 -8.12 -17.61
CA GLY A 58 -7.31 -7.20 -18.66
C GLY A 58 -7.19 -5.73 -18.29
N VAL A 59 -6.43 -5.40 -17.27
CA VAL A 59 -6.21 -4.02 -16.79
C VAL A 59 -4.89 -3.50 -17.36
N LYS A 60 -4.89 -2.23 -17.81
CA LYS A 60 -3.68 -1.57 -18.28
C LYS A 60 -2.78 -1.25 -17.08
N ALA A 61 -1.54 -1.71 -17.14
CA ALA A 61 -0.49 -1.34 -16.20
C ALA A 61 0.75 -0.83 -16.94
N VAL A 62 1.41 0.15 -16.36
CA VAL A 62 2.64 0.76 -16.90
C VAL A 62 3.69 0.91 -15.81
N LYS A 63 4.95 0.71 -16.18
CA LYS A 63 6.10 1.11 -15.36
C LYS A 63 6.43 2.56 -15.73
N LYS A 64 6.41 3.46 -14.73
CA LYS A 64 6.87 4.85 -14.86
C LYS A 64 8.30 4.94 -14.34
N PRO A 65 9.32 5.05 -15.23
CA PRO A 65 10.72 5.03 -14.82
C PRO A 65 11.06 6.20 -13.90
N ASN A 66 11.90 5.92 -12.91
CA ASN A 66 12.48 6.92 -12.01
C ASN A 66 13.87 6.49 -11.57
N ARG A 67 14.52 7.27 -10.71
CA ARG A 67 15.82 6.92 -10.15
C ARG A 67 15.84 7.14 -8.65
N VAL A 68 16.38 6.19 -7.93
CA VAL A 68 16.41 6.21 -6.47
C VAL A 68 17.81 5.91 -5.93
N GLN A 69 18.02 6.27 -4.67
CA GLN A 69 19.15 5.87 -3.83
C GLN A 69 18.62 5.02 -2.67
N CYS A 70 19.49 4.20 -2.09
CA CYS A 70 19.17 3.48 -0.86
C CYS A 70 19.27 4.39 0.34
N PHE A 71 18.36 4.26 1.30
CA PHE A 71 18.52 4.90 2.59
C PHE A 71 19.72 4.38 3.35
N HIS A 72 20.32 5.21 4.21
CA HIS A 72 21.21 4.76 5.26
C HIS A 72 20.41 4.35 6.49
N CYS A 73 20.92 3.40 7.23
CA CYS A 73 20.34 3.03 8.52
C CYS A 73 21.22 3.51 9.67
N THR A 74 20.58 4.13 10.66
CA THR A 74 21.20 4.46 11.93
C THR A 74 20.59 3.57 13.01
N PHE A 75 21.45 2.92 13.80
CA PHE A 75 21.03 2.11 14.92
C PHE A 75 21.13 2.91 16.23
N ASP A 76 20.04 3.01 16.96
CA ASP A 76 20.00 3.57 18.33
C ASP A 76 19.33 2.57 19.30
N PRO A 77 20.09 1.90 20.15
CA PRO A 77 19.56 0.89 21.07
C PRO A 77 18.68 1.46 22.18
N ASN A 78 18.63 2.79 22.34
CA ASN A 78 17.86 3.45 23.42
C ASN A 78 16.42 3.77 23.00
N VAL A 79 16.04 3.54 21.74
CA VAL A 79 14.69 3.78 21.25
C VAL A 79 13.99 2.46 20.93
N LYS A 80 12.66 2.44 21.08
CA LYS A 80 11.84 1.24 20.81
C LYS A 80 12.05 0.73 19.37
N ARG A 81 12.21 1.65 18.41
CA ARG A 81 12.66 1.38 17.05
C ARG A 81 14.11 1.77 16.94
N CYS A 82 14.98 0.80 17.07
CA CYS A 82 16.41 1.05 17.06
C CYS A 82 16.99 1.31 15.66
N TYR A 83 16.22 1.18 14.58
CA TYR A 83 16.66 1.46 13.22
C TYR A 83 15.89 2.65 12.65
N TRP A 84 16.64 3.65 12.18
CA TRP A 84 16.12 4.83 11.50
C TRP A 84 16.78 4.92 10.14
N HIS A 85 16.01 5.14 9.11
CA HIS A 85 16.58 5.47 7.81
C HIS A 85 16.97 6.95 7.77
N GLY A 86 18.17 7.20 7.30
CA GLY A 86 18.71 8.53 7.05
C GLY A 86 18.76 8.81 5.57
N THR A 87 18.62 10.08 5.21
CA THR A 87 18.76 10.53 3.81
C THR A 87 20.07 10.03 3.22
N PRO A 88 20.09 9.57 1.96
CA PRO A 88 21.31 9.21 1.25
C PRO A 88 22.32 10.37 1.19
N ARG A 89 23.58 10.03 1.03
CA ARG A 89 24.65 11.00 0.85
C ARG A 89 24.76 11.39 -0.63
N GLU A 90 25.41 12.52 -0.89
CA GLU A 90 25.58 13.03 -2.26
C GLU A 90 26.33 12.07 -3.18
N ASP A 91 27.27 11.28 -2.63
CA ASP A 91 28.12 10.31 -3.36
C ASP A 91 27.53 8.89 -3.40
N ASP A 92 26.34 8.66 -2.83
CA ASP A 92 25.70 7.36 -2.90
C ASP A 92 25.23 7.02 -4.33
N PRO A 93 25.26 5.75 -4.72
CA PRO A 93 24.88 5.35 -6.06
C PRO A 93 23.40 5.59 -6.34
N TRP A 94 23.10 6.00 -7.57
CA TRP A 94 21.76 6.08 -8.12
C TRP A 94 21.42 4.81 -8.89
N TYR A 95 20.24 4.29 -8.68
CA TYR A 95 19.71 3.10 -9.32
C TYR A 95 18.49 3.44 -10.17
N ASP A 96 18.32 2.74 -11.28
CA ASP A 96 17.09 2.79 -12.06
C ASP A 96 16.00 2.00 -11.34
N ALA A 97 14.82 2.60 -11.25
CA ALA A 97 13.63 2.04 -10.62
C ALA A 97 12.37 2.49 -11.39
N ALA A 98 11.21 2.09 -10.93
CA ALA A 98 9.95 2.57 -11.48
C ALA A 98 8.83 2.58 -10.43
N ASN A 99 7.84 3.43 -10.62
CA ASN A 99 6.50 3.19 -10.08
C ASN A 99 5.72 2.29 -11.03
N VAL A 100 4.87 1.42 -10.50
CA VAL A 100 3.89 0.68 -11.31
C VAL A 100 2.52 1.30 -11.11
N VAL A 101 1.88 1.72 -12.20
CA VAL A 101 0.57 2.36 -12.18
C VAL A 101 -0.42 1.53 -12.99
N ALA A 102 -1.54 1.20 -12.37
CA ALA A 102 -2.68 0.55 -13.02
C ALA A 102 -3.89 1.49 -13.04
N GLU A 103 -4.65 1.46 -14.14
CA GLU A 103 -5.85 2.27 -14.28
C GLU A 103 -7.04 1.42 -14.71
N LEU A 104 -8.12 1.55 -13.95
CA LEU A 104 -9.41 0.92 -14.20
C LEU A 104 -10.44 2.03 -14.49
N PRO A 105 -10.69 2.37 -15.76
CA PRO A 105 -11.54 3.51 -16.11
C PRO A 105 -12.99 3.32 -15.68
N GLY A 106 -13.61 4.40 -15.23
CA GLY A 106 -15.04 4.49 -14.98
C GLY A 106 -15.85 4.70 -16.25
N SER A 107 -17.14 4.38 -16.20
CA SER A 107 -18.05 4.49 -17.36
C SER A 107 -19.02 5.69 -17.29
N GLU A 108 -19.28 6.23 -16.08
CA GLU A 108 -20.24 7.33 -15.89
C GLU A 108 -19.55 8.64 -15.50
N HIS A 109 -18.55 8.55 -14.62
CA HIS A 109 -17.76 9.67 -14.08
C HIS A 109 -16.25 9.36 -14.20
N PRO A 110 -15.70 9.12 -15.41
CA PRO A 110 -14.31 8.73 -15.58
C PRO A 110 -13.30 9.78 -15.10
N GLU A 111 -13.72 11.05 -15.01
CA GLU A 111 -12.92 12.16 -14.50
C GLU A 111 -12.77 12.16 -12.98
N GLU A 112 -13.67 11.47 -12.24
CA GLU A 112 -13.58 11.30 -10.79
C GLU A 112 -12.70 10.10 -10.46
N ILE A 113 -11.58 10.36 -9.77
CA ILE A 113 -10.53 9.36 -9.54
C ILE A 113 -10.46 8.99 -8.07
N ILE A 114 -10.48 7.69 -7.80
CA ILE A 114 -10.15 7.09 -6.51
C ILE A 114 -8.74 6.52 -6.63
N TYR A 115 -7.80 7.00 -5.82
CA TYR A 115 -6.45 6.42 -5.75
C TYR A 115 -6.34 5.37 -4.66
N LEU A 116 -5.71 4.25 -5.00
CA LEU A 116 -5.19 3.26 -4.05
C LEU A 116 -3.66 3.32 -4.13
N LEU A 117 -3.01 3.48 -2.99
CA LEU A 117 -1.56 3.53 -2.89
C LEU A 117 -1.04 2.35 -2.08
N SER A 118 0.14 1.86 -2.40
CA SER A 118 1.00 1.04 -1.54
C SER A 118 2.41 1.08 -2.07
N HIS A 119 3.41 1.12 -1.22
CA HIS A 119 4.75 0.85 -1.69
C HIS A 119 4.97 -0.67 -1.85
N LYS A 120 5.81 -1.06 -2.80
CA LYS A 120 6.04 -2.45 -3.17
C LYS A 120 7.41 -2.97 -2.77
N ASP A 121 8.34 -2.05 -2.50
CA ASP A 121 9.68 -2.35 -2.06
C ASP A 121 9.72 -2.77 -0.59
N SER A 122 10.84 -3.35 -0.20
CA SER A 122 11.23 -3.55 1.18
C SER A 122 12.48 -2.72 1.49
N GLN A 123 12.90 -2.71 2.75
CA GLN A 123 13.99 -1.86 3.19
C GLN A 123 15.24 -1.99 2.31
N SER A 124 15.79 -0.86 1.85
CA SER A 124 16.99 -0.82 1.01
C SER A 124 18.31 -0.91 1.79
N TRP A 125 18.25 -0.80 3.11
CA TRP A 125 19.39 -0.77 4.01
C TRP A 125 19.54 -2.05 4.86
N ILE A 126 18.54 -2.93 4.87
CA ILE A 126 18.57 -4.22 5.55
C ILE A 126 17.88 -5.27 4.70
N ASN A 127 18.38 -6.51 4.75
CA ASN A 127 17.75 -7.63 4.08
C ASN A 127 16.55 -8.11 4.90
N GLY A 128 15.44 -7.39 4.79
CA GLY A 128 14.15 -7.70 5.42
C GLY A 128 13.11 -8.06 4.38
N PRO A 129 12.33 -9.14 4.57
CA PRO A 129 11.29 -9.54 3.62
C PRO A 129 10.16 -8.53 3.46
N GLY A 130 9.91 -7.67 4.46
CA GLY A 130 8.87 -6.65 4.39
C GLY A 130 7.50 -7.25 4.06
N ALA A 131 7.11 -8.33 4.74
CA ALA A 131 5.85 -9.00 4.44
C ALA A 131 4.64 -8.18 4.90
N ILE A 132 4.75 -7.55 6.06
CA ILE A 132 3.76 -6.61 6.58
C ILE A 132 4.02 -5.24 5.97
N ASP A 133 5.27 -4.81 5.98
CA ASP A 133 5.73 -3.50 5.50
C ASP A 133 6.52 -3.61 4.17
N ASN A 134 5.93 -3.40 3.00
CA ASN A 134 4.51 -3.28 2.73
C ASN A 134 4.05 -4.31 1.67
N GLY A 135 4.52 -5.56 1.83
CA GLY A 135 4.00 -6.68 1.05
C GLY A 135 2.49 -6.84 1.22
N SER A 136 1.99 -6.58 2.45
CA SER A 136 0.56 -6.67 2.77
C SER A 136 -0.28 -5.69 1.94
N GLY A 137 0.12 -4.43 1.85
CA GLY A 137 -0.56 -3.43 1.01
C GLY A 137 -0.42 -3.73 -0.49
N THR A 138 0.75 -4.21 -0.92
CA THR A 138 0.98 -4.61 -2.32
C THR A 138 0.01 -5.71 -2.75
N VAL A 139 -0.11 -6.80 -1.99
CA VAL A 139 -1.03 -7.90 -2.37
C VAL A 139 -2.49 -7.52 -2.16
N ALA A 140 -2.81 -6.64 -1.22
CA ALA A 140 -4.14 -6.09 -1.03
C ALA A 140 -4.61 -5.32 -2.27
N ASN A 141 -3.79 -4.38 -2.75
CA ASN A 141 -4.10 -3.59 -3.93
C ASN A 141 -4.18 -4.47 -5.19
N LEU A 142 -3.29 -5.45 -5.35
CA LEU A 142 -3.35 -6.40 -6.46
C LEU A 142 -4.65 -7.23 -6.42
N GLU A 143 -5.09 -7.69 -5.26
CA GLU A 143 -6.34 -8.44 -5.12
C GLU A 143 -7.57 -7.56 -5.38
N MET A 144 -7.54 -6.30 -4.95
CA MET A 144 -8.61 -5.34 -5.26
C MET A 144 -8.68 -5.06 -6.77
N ILE A 145 -7.55 -4.97 -7.48
CA ILE A 145 -7.53 -4.88 -8.95
C ILE A 145 -8.23 -6.08 -9.57
N ARG A 146 -7.92 -7.31 -9.13
CA ARG A 146 -8.55 -8.55 -9.64
C ARG A 146 -10.07 -8.54 -9.46
N ALA A 147 -10.54 -8.09 -8.30
CA ALA A 147 -11.95 -8.00 -8.00
C ALA A 147 -12.64 -6.89 -8.83
N LEU A 148 -12.05 -5.69 -8.86
CA LEU A 148 -12.58 -4.54 -9.59
C LEU A 148 -12.63 -4.79 -11.10
N ALA A 149 -11.66 -5.50 -11.68
CA ALA A 149 -11.64 -5.83 -13.10
C ALA A 149 -12.88 -6.66 -13.55
N ARG A 150 -13.52 -7.34 -12.62
CA ARG A 150 -14.71 -8.19 -12.87
C ARG A 150 -16.04 -7.47 -12.66
N LEU A 151 -16.01 -6.22 -12.24
CA LEU A 151 -17.19 -5.44 -11.88
C LEU A 151 -17.33 -4.19 -12.76
N PRO A 152 -18.56 -3.73 -13.05
CA PRO A 152 -18.74 -2.40 -13.62
C PRO A 152 -18.29 -1.34 -12.63
N ARG A 153 -17.76 -0.25 -13.15
CA ARG A 153 -17.30 0.90 -12.37
C ARG A 153 -17.86 2.17 -12.97
N LYS A 154 -18.35 3.07 -12.12
CA LYS A 154 -18.82 4.40 -12.51
C LYS A 154 -17.66 5.38 -12.61
N ARG A 155 -16.70 5.27 -11.68
CA ARG A 155 -15.54 6.15 -11.50
C ARG A 155 -14.24 5.44 -11.81
N THR A 156 -13.23 6.20 -12.12
CA THR A 156 -11.89 5.64 -12.35
C THR A 156 -11.24 5.27 -11.02
N VAL A 157 -10.71 4.05 -10.96
CA VAL A 157 -9.81 3.64 -9.86
C VAL A 157 -8.40 3.57 -10.42
N ARG A 158 -7.48 4.34 -9.83
CA ARG A 158 -6.06 4.33 -10.18
C ARG A 158 -5.26 3.75 -9.02
N VAL A 159 -4.39 2.80 -9.31
CA VAL A 159 -3.59 2.11 -8.29
C VAL A 159 -2.13 2.40 -8.54
N LEU A 160 -1.46 2.91 -7.52
CA LEU A 160 -0.04 3.20 -7.52
C LEU A 160 0.70 2.23 -6.61
N PHE A 161 1.70 1.54 -7.16
CA PHE A 161 2.70 0.80 -6.42
C PHE A 161 4.02 1.59 -6.49
N SER A 162 4.38 2.22 -5.38
CA SER A 162 5.52 3.14 -5.24
C SER A 162 6.75 2.45 -4.63
N ASN A 163 7.77 3.24 -4.33
CA ASN A 163 8.99 2.84 -3.63
C ASN A 163 9.22 3.81 -2.46
N GLU A 164 8.70 3.49 -1.27
CA GLU A 164 8.85 4.33 -0.07
C GLU A 164 10.14 4.03 0.70
N GLU A 165 10.66 2.81 0.58
CA GLU A 165 11.89 2.37 1.23
C GLU A 165 13.17 2.71 0.42
N HIS A 166 13.04 3.65 -0.53
CA HIS A 166 14.10 4.25 -1.34
C HIS A 166 13.91 5.76 -1.45
N TRP A 167 14.99 6.50 -1.73
CA TRP A 167 14.96 7.95 -1.82
C TRP A 167 15.23 8.44 -3.25
N PRO A 168 14.55 9.50 -3.74
CA PRO A 168 13.37 10.16 -3.17
C PRO A 168 12.09 9.34 -3.37
N TRP A 169 11.03 9.74 -2.64
CA TRP A 169 9.71 9.12 -2.82
C TRP A 169 9.05 9.62 -4.10
N HIS A 170 8.97 8.74 -5.09
CA HIS A 170 8.38 9.06 -6.39
C HIS A 170 6.84 8.94 -6.42
N SER A 171 6.19 8.64 -5.30
CA SER A 171 4.77 8.95 -5.12
C SER A 171 4.47 10.43 -5.28
N ALA A 172 5.46 11.30 -4.97
CA ALA A 172 5.35 12.74 -5.19
C ALA A 172 5.24 13.11 -6.68
N ASP A 173 5.93 12.40 -7.57
CA ASP A 173 5.84 12.64 -9.02
C ASP A 173 4.44 12.32 -9.53
N GLU A 174 3.85 11.21 -9.08
CA GLU A 174 2.49 10.81 -9.44
C GLU A 174 1.46 11.82 -8.92
N ALA A 175 1.61 12.27 -7.67
CA ALA A 175 0.73 13.28 -7.08
C ALA A 175 0.83 14.63 -7.80
N GLN A 176 2.04 15.06 -8.17
CA GLN A 176 2.27 16.29 -8.93
C GLN A 176 1.74 16.20 -10.37
N GLU A 177 1.89 15.05 -11.03
CA GLU A 177 1.33 14.80 -12.36
C GLU A 177 -0.20 14.89 -12.31
N ALA A 178 -0.84 14.24 -11.32
CA ALA A 178 -2.28 14.33 -11.13
C ALA A 178 -2.75 15.77 -10.90
N GLN A 179 -2.01 16.55 -10.08
CA GLN A 179 -2.30 17.97 -9.85
C GLN A 179 -2.14 18.79 -11.14
N ALA A 180 -1.04 18.59 -11.88
CA ALA A 180 -0.76 19.32 -13.12
C ALA A 180 -1.78 19.03 -14.23
N ASN A 181 -2.29 17.80 -14.28
CA ASN A 181 -3.34 17.39 -15.20
C ASN A 181 -4.73 17.95 -14.82
N GLY A 182 -4.89 18.47 -13.61
CA GLY A 182 -6.18 18.86 -13.07
C GLY A 182 -7.09 17.66 -12.77
N ASP A 183 -6.51 16.52 -12.42
CA ASP A 183 -7.26 15.30 -12.09
C ASP A 183 -8.21 15.55 -10.92
N LYS A 184 -9.48 15.17 -11.08
CA LYS A 184 -10.47 15.25 -10.02
C LYS A 184 -10.36 14.07 -9.08
N VAL A 185 -9.32 14.09 -8.22
CA VAL A 185 -9.11 13.04 -7.20
C VAL A 185 -10.08 13.26 -6.05
N ILE A 186 -11.02 12.34 -5.87
CA ILE A 186 -12.06 12.42 -4.84
C ILE A 186 -11.65 11.76 -3.53
N ALA A 187 -10.78 10.75 -3.58
CA ALA A 187 -10.25 10.06 -2.41
C ALA A 187 -8.89 9.41 -2.72
N VAL A 188 -8.00 9.40 -1.73
CA VAL A 188 -6.72 8.71 -1.77
C VAL A 188 -6.63 7.79 -0.55
N LEU A 189 -6.45 6.49 -0.77
CA LEU A 189 -6.34 5.47 0.24
C LEU A 189 -4.93 4.85 0.16
N ASN A 190 -4.05 5.19 1.10
CA ASN A 190 -2.75 4.56 1.24
C ASN A 190 -2.89 3.31 2.10
N VAL A 191 -2.63 2.15 1.50
CA VAL A 191 -2.73 0.84 2.15
C VAL A 191 -1.33 0.41 2.57
N ASP A 192 -1.03 0.59 3.85
CA ASP A 192 0.32 0.40 4.34
C ASP A 192 0.34 -0.34 5.69
N CYS A 193 1.18 -1.36 5.80
CA CYS A 193 1.32 -2.16 7.00
C CYS A 193 -0.01 -2.71 7.56
N ILE A 194 -1.02 -2.93 6.72
CA ILE A 194 -2.30 -3.52 7.15
C ILE A 194 -2.04 -4.94 7.70
N SER A 195 -2.51 -5.28 8.86
CA SER A 195 -2.21 -6.47 9.65
C SER A 195 -0.96 -6.39 10.56
N GLY A 196 -0.21 -5.31 10.53
CA GLY A 196 0.88 -5.07 11.49
C GLY A 196 0.31 -4.77 12.87
N VAL A 197 0.65 -5.58 13.87
CA VAL A 197 0.16 -5.46 15.24
C VAL A 197 1.27 -5.86 16.24
N SER A 198 1.07 -5.57 17.53
CA SER A 198 1.99 -6.04 18.58
C SER A 198 2.07 -7.56 18.64
N ASP A 199 3.16 -8.12 19.19
CA ASP A 199 3.28 -9.57 19.37
C ASP A 199 2.16 -10.14 20.25
N GLU A 200 1.67 -9.36 21.24
CA GLU A 200 0.56 -9.75 22.10
C GLU A 200 -0.75 -9.84 21.30
N ASP A 201 -1.07 -8.81 20.52
CA ASP A 201 -2.26 -8.77 19.66
C ASP A 201 -2.21 -9.87 18.59
N LEU A 202 -1.02 -10.13 18.03
CA LEU A 202 -0.81 -11.20 17.06
C LEU A 202 -1.11 -12.56 17.67
N ALA A 203 -0.57 -12.82 18.86
CA ALA A 203 -0.80 -14.08 19.60
C ALA A 203 -2.27 -14.25 20.01
N ALA A 204 -2.97 -13.15 20.30
CA ALA A 204 -4.40 -13.14 20.62
C ALA A 204 -5.31 -13.22 19.38
N GLY A 205 -4.74 -13.16 18.17
CA GLY A 205 -5.51 -13.18 16.92
C GLY A 205 -6.35 -11.94 16.70
N VAL A 206 -5.92 -10.80 17.23
CA VAL A 206 -6.63 -9.51 17.09
C VAL A 206 -6.72 -9.12 15.62
N LYS A 207 -7.89 -8.66 15.20
CA LYS A 207 -8.18 -8.15 13.86
C LYS A 207 -8.52 -6.68 13.99
N LYS A 208 -7.60 -5.80 13.66
CA LYS A 208 -7.79 -4.35 13.75
C LYS A 208 -7.21 -3.63 12.55
N MET A 209 -7.76 -2.45 12.27
CA MET A 209 -7.25 -1.50 11.29
C MET A 209 -7.40 -0.09 11.85
N VAL A 210 -6.41 0.75 11.59
CA VAL A 210 -6.41 2.17 11.95
C VAL A 210 -6.53 3.00 10.67
N CYS A 211 -7.54 3.85 10.62
CA CYS A 211 -7.69 4.85 9.56
C CYS A 211 -7.06 6.16 10.03
N THR A 212 -5.86 6.44 9.54
CA THR A 212 -5.04 7.57 9.95
C THR A 212 -5.16 8.71 8.94
N TYR A 213 -5.33 9.94 9.41
CA TYR A 213 -5.41 11.14 8.58
C TYR A 213 -4.54 12.27 9.13
N THR A 214 -4.03 13.12 8.22
CA THR A 214 -3.25 14.32 8.56
C THR A 214 -4.09 15.58 8.37
N ALA A 215 -4.75 15.70 7.22
CA ALA A 215 -5.62 16.85 6.92
C ALA A 215 -6.97 16.69 7.63
N PRO A 216 -7.47 17.71 8.33
CA PRO A 216 -8.79 17.65 8.99
C PRO A 216 -9.93 17.29 8.03
N GLU A 217 -9.82 17.65 6.76
CA GLU A 217 -10.77 17.35 5.68
C GLU A 217 -10.97 15.86 5.49
N ALA A 218 -9.92 15.04 5.69
CA ALA A 218 -9.99 13.60 5.54
C ALA A 218 -10.65 12.86 6.70
N LYS A 219 -11.00 13.55 7.80
CA LYS A 219 -11.60 12.90 8.98
C LYS A 219 -12.89 12.17 8.65
N GLU A 220 -13.76 12.79 7.82
CA GLU A 220 -15.03 12.16 7.43
C GLU A 220 -14.79 10.95 6.53
N LEU A 221 -13.81 11.02 5.63
CA LEU A 221 -13.42 9.89 4.79
C LEU A 221 -12.85 8.74 5.64
N ALA A 222 -12.00 9.02 6.61
CA ALA A 222 -11.47 8.01 7.53
C ALA A 222 -12.59 7.33 8.33
N ALA A 223 -13.55 8.10 8.85
CA ALA A 223 -14.72 7.57 9.57
C ALA A 223 -15.62 6.75 8.65
N PHE A 224 -15.82 7.19 7.41
CA PHE A 224 -16.58 6.46 6.41
C PHE A 224 -15.93 5.10 6.11
N ILE A 225 -14.61 5.05 5.86
CA ILE A 225 -13.90 3.79 5.63
C ILE A 225 -14.03 2.85 6.83
N ALA A 226 -13.80 3.36 8.05
CA ALA A 226 -13.92 2.58 9.27
C ALA A 226 -15.34 1.98 9.44
N SER A 227 -16.39 2.73 9.08
CA SER A 227 -17.79 2.29 9.23
C SER A 227 -18.16 1.12 8.30
N MET A 228 -17.37 0.85 7.27
CA MET A 228 -17.65 -0.24 6.33
C MET A 228 -17.59 -1.62 7.00
N ALA A 229 -16.73 -1.79 8.01
CA ALA A 229 -16.67 -3.03 8.76
C ALA A 229 -18.02 -3.38 9.38
N ASP A 230 -18.61 -2.44 10.12
CA ASP A 230 -19.92 -2.63 10.75
C ASP A 230 -21.04 -2.76 9.70
N GLN A 231 -21.04 -1.88 8.70
CA GLN A 231 -22.08 -1.85 7.66
C GLN A 231 -22.18 -3.18 6.90
N TYR A 232 -21.06 -3.83 6.66
CA TYR A 232 -21.01 -5.09 5.91
C TYR A 232 -20.88 -6.33 6.79
N GLY A 233 -20.78 -6.16 8.13
CA GLY A 233 -20.67 -7.25 9.10
C GLY A 233 -19.31 -7.96 8.99
N ILE A 234 -18.24 -7.19 8.75
CA ILE A 234 -16.87 -7.68 8.70
C ILE A 234 -16.29 -7.63 10.11
N GLU A 235 -15.71 -8.72 10.58
CA GLU A 235 -15.13 -8.82 11.92
C GLU A 235 -13.77 -8.11 11.97
N LEU A 236 -13.80 -6.79 12.08
CA LEU A 236 -12.60 -5.94 12.12
C LEU A 236 -12.85 -4.76 13.07
N ASP A 237 -11.97 -4.57 14.03
CA ASP A 237 -11.98 -3.38 14.88
C ASP A 237 -11.30 -2.22 14.14
N CYS A 238 -12.10 -1.22 13.76
CA CYS A 238 -11.62 -0.06 13.02
C CYS A 238 -11.59 1.17 13.91
N THR A 239 -10.41 1.79 14.05
CA THR A 239 -10.22 3.00 14.84
C THR A 239 -9.71 4.15 13.99
N LEU A 240 -9.82 5.37 14.52
CA LEU A 240 -9.32 6.58 13.86
C LEU A 240 -8.10 7.11 14.60
N ALA A 241 -7.11 7.57 13.84
CA ALA A 241 -5.95 8.25 14.39
C ALA A 241 -5.57 9.48 13.56
N THR A 242 -4.75 10.35 14.14
CA THR A 242 -4.19 11.50 13.44
C THR A 242 -2.68 11.38 13.33
N LYS A 243 -2.15 11.84 12.20
CA LYS A 243 -0.71 11.97 11.92
C LYS A 243 -0.33 13.46 12.00
N PRO A 244 0.75 13.83 12.70
CA PRO A 244 1.05 15.25 12.98
C PRO A 244 1.54 16.03 11.76
N SER A 245 2.06 15.32 10.75
CA SER A 245 2.58 15.93 9.53
C SER A 245 2.44 14.98 8.35
N PRO A 246 2.27 15.50 7.11
CA PRO A 246 2.23 14.67 5.92
C PRO A 246 3.64 14.12 5.61
N ASN A 247 3.82 12.83 5.80
CA ASN A 247 4.97 12.03 5.41
C ASN A 247 4.45 10.77 4.73
N ASP A 248 5.34 9.89 4.29
CA ASP A 248 5.03 8.68 3.55
C ASP A 248 4.33 8.96 2.20
N ASP A 249 3.85 7.95 1.51
CA ASP A 249 3.20 8.08 0.20
C ASP A 249 1.92 8.92 0.25
N ASP A 250 1.10 8.77 1.30
CA ASP A 250 -0.09 9.62 1.52
C ASP A 250 0.29 11.10 1.67
N GLY A 251 1.42 11.37 2.33
CA GLY A 251 1.94 12.71 2.50
C GLY A 251 2.31 13.39 1.17
N SER A 252 2.73 12.63 0.18
CA SER A 252 3.00 13.14 -1.17
C SER A 252 1.73 13.72 -1.81
N PHE A 253 0.61 13.02 -1.71
CA PHE A 253 -0.70 13.46 -2.22
C PHE A 253 -1.25 14.66 -1.43
N ILE A 254 -1.13 14.65 -0.10
CA ILE A 254 -1.54 15.79 0.74
C ILE A 254 -0.76 17.05 0.36
N LYS A 255 0.55 16.97 0.16
CA LYS A 255 1.41 18.09 -0.25
C LYS A 255 1.05 18.62 -1.65
N ALA A 256 0.55 17.75 -2.52
CA ALA A 256 0.02 18.14 -3.83
C ALA A 256 -1.41 18.72 -3.78
N GLY A 257 -2.03 18.80 -2.60
CA GLY A 257 -3.35 19.43 -2.39
C GLY A 257 -4.53 18.46 -2.36
N PHE A 258 -4.30 17.15 -2.43
CA PHE A 258 -5.34 16.13 -2.32
C PHE A 258 -5.62 15.82 -0.84
N LEU A 259 -6.46 16.64 -0.21
CA LEU A 259 -6.66 16.60 1.25
C LEU A 259 -7.52 15.42 1.72
N ASN A 260 -8.37 14.85 0.86
CA ASN A 260 -9.13 13.62 1.16
C ASN A 260 -8.23 12.39 1.03
N THR A 261 -7.21 12.33 1.88
CA THR A 261 -6.19 11.27 1.90
C THR A 261 -6.14 10.60 3.26
N VAL A 262 -6.27 9.27 3.27
CA VAL A 262 -6.28 8.43 4.47
C VAL A 262 -5.24 7.32 4.31
N MET A 263 -4.40 7.11 5.34
CA MET A 263 -3.51 5.98 5.48
C MET A 263 -4.21 4.87 6.29
N LEU A 264 -4.11 3.64 5.83
CA LEU A 264 -4.75 2.46 6.41
C LEU A 264 -3.67 1.51 6.91
N GLU A 265 -3.63 1.32 8.23
CA GLU A 265 -2.56 0.62 8.96
C GLU A 265 -3.13 -0.44 9.89
N GLY A 266 -2.30 -1.39 10.33
CA GLY A 266 -2.72 -2.38 11.35
C GLY A 266 -2.73 -1.79 12.76
N THR A 267 -1.78 -0.92 13.08
CA THR A 267 -1.66 -0.27 14.40
C THR A 267 -0.94 1.07 14.32
N ARG A 268 -1.33 1.98 15.22
CA ARG A 268 -0.63 3.24 15.39
C ARG A 268 -0.55 3.63 16.86
N PRO A 269 0.64 3.95 17.42
CA PRO A 269 1.94 3.87 16.72
C PRO A 269 2.25 2.44 16.29
N TYR A 270 3.18 2.28 15.37
CA TYR A 270 3.59 0.95 14.91
C TYR A 270 4.13 0.12 16.08
N GLU A 271 3.44 -0.95 16.42
CA GLU A 271 3.76 -1.81 17.58
C GLU A 271 4.33 -3.16 17.16
N ASP A 272 4.40 -3.46 15.87
CA ASP A 272 5.05 -4.67 15.37
C ASP A 272 6.54 -4.67 15.74
N SER A 273 6.94 -5.68 16.50
CA SER A 273 8.33 -5.84 16.95
C SER A 273 9.31 -6.10 15.80
N GLN A 274 8.81 -6.54 14.64
CA GLN A 274 9.61 -6.86 13.47
C GLN A 274 9.53 -5.80 12.36
N TYR A 275 8.87 -4.68 12.61
CA TYR A 275 8.83 -3.56 11.68
C TYR A 275 10.24 -3.12 11.28
N HIS A 276 10.53 -3.06 9.96
CA HIS A 276 11.83 -2.78 9.38
C HIS A 276 12.94 -3.78 9.77
N LEU A 277 12.59 -5.02 10.14
CA LEU A 277 13.57 -6.04 10.57
C LEU A 277 13.46 -7.33 9.73
N PRO A 278 14.49 -8.20 9.76
CA PRO A 278 14.48 -9.46 9.02
C PRO A 278 13.36 -10.44 9.43
N GLY A 279 12.73 -10.22 10.59
CA GLY A 279 11.63 -11.03 11.09
C GLY A 279 10.25 -10.61 10.55
N ASP A 280 10.16 -9.57 9.71
CA ASP A 280 8.93 -9.23 8.99
C ASP A 280 8.72 -10.20 7.83
N ILE A 281 8.24 -11.40 8.16
CA ILE A 281 8.09 -12.55 7.28
C ILE A 281 6.62 -12.93 7.10
N PRO A 282 6.24 -13.55 5.97
CA PRO A 282 4.84 -13.86 5.67
C PRO A 282 4.19 -14.84 6.66
N GLU A 283 4.97 -15.64 7.39
CA GLU A 283 4.47 -16.53 8.44
C GLU A 283 3.95 -15.79 9.66
N ARG A 284 4.35 -14.54 9.89
CA ARG A 284 3.87 -13.70 10.99
C ARG A 284 2.56 -13.00 10.69
N VAL A 285 2.14 -12.93 9.43
CA VAL A 285 0.94 -12.20 9.03
C VAL A 285 -0.32 -12.86 9.56
N ASN A 286 -1.18 -12.09 10.23
CA ASN A 286 -2.54 -12.52 10.53
C ASN A 286 -3.39 -12.39 9.25
N TYR A 287 -3.53 -13.50 8.52
CA TYR A 287 -4.25 -13.52 7.24
C TYR A 287 -5.76 -13.28 7.38
N ASP A 288 -6.35 -13.48 8.56
CA ASP A 288 -7.76 -13.11 8.79
C ASP A 288 -7.90 -11.61 9.00
N ALA A 289 -6.95 -10.97 9.69
CA ALA A 289 -6.90 -9.52 9.81
C ALA A 289 -6.64 -8.86 8.45
N LEU A 290 -5.65 -9.34 7.68
CA LEU A 290 -5.38 -8.87 6.33
C LEU A 290 -6.63 -8.97 5.43
N TYR A 291 -7.27 -10.13 5.41
CA TYR A 291 -8.47 -10.37 4.61
C TYR A 291 -9.61 -9.43 5.00
N ASN A 292 -9.89 -9.28 6.28
CA ASN A 292 -10.98 -8.43 6.77
C ASN A 292 -10.69 -6.94 6.52
N SER A 293 -9.42 -6.51 6.63
CA SER A 293 -9.00 -5.16 6.24
C SER A 293 -9.25 -4.91 4.76
N VAL A 294 -8.84 -5.85 3.89
CA VAL A 294 -9.07 -5.71 2.45
C VAL A 294 -10.56 -5.71 2.08
N LEU A 295 -11.38 -6.54 2.74
CA LEU A 295 -12.84 -6.49 2.55
C LEU A 295 -13.41 -5.12 2.92
N THR A 296 -12.96 -4.53 4.03
CA THR A 296 -13.40 -3.21 4.50
C THR A 296 -12.99 -2.10 3.54
N ILE A 297 -11.73 -2.11 3.09
CA ILE A 297 -11.21 -1.14 2.11
C ILE A 297 -11.94 -1.30 0.77
N PHE A 298 -12.12 -2.52 0.30
CA PHE A 298 -12.84 -2.80 -0.95
C PHE A 298 -14.29 -2.35 -0.89
N ALA A 299 -14.97 -2.54 0.25
CA ALA A 299 -16.31 -2.01 0.47
C ALA A 299 -16.33 -0.48 0.35
N ALA A 300 -15.38 0.21 0.97
CA ALA A 300 -15.27 1.67 0.86
C ALA A 300 -15.03 2.12 -0.59
N VAL A 301 -14.10 1.48 -1.31
CA VAL A 301 -13.84 1.78 -2.72
C VAL A 301 -15.10 1.61 -3.58
N ARG A 302 -15.84 0.53 -3.39
CA ARG A 302 -17.09 0.28 -4.12
C ARG A 302 -18.20 1.29 -3.80
N GLU A 303 -18.30 1.72 -2.54
CA GLU A 303 -19.26 2.77 -2.15
C GLU A 303 -18.85 4.14 -2.72
N LEU A 304 -17.55 4.46 -2.72
CA LEU A 304 -17.02 5.67 -3.37
C LEU A 304 -17.24 5.63 -4.89
N ASP A 305 -17.03 4.48 -5.53
CA ASP A 305 -17.31 4.29 -6.95
C ASP A 305 -18.78 4.50 -7.29
N GLU A 306 -19.69 4.00 -6.47
CA GLU A 306 -21.14 4.12 -6.72
C GLU A 306 -21.66 5.52 -6.43
N ASN A 307 -21.24 6.16 -5.33
CA ASN A 307 -21.87 7.36 -4.78
C ASN A 307 -21.02 8.63 -4.92
N GLY A 308 -19.73 8.50 -5.22
CA GLY A 308 -18.76 9.59 -5.19
C GLY A 308 -18.37 9.99 -3.77
N TRP A 309 -17.58 11.06 -3.68
CA TRP A 309 -17.22 11.70 -2.42
C TRP A 309 -17.43 13.21 -2.54
N LYS A 310 -17.84 13.86 -1.43
CA LYS A 310 -18.19 15.29 -1.40
C LYS A 310 -16.98 16.21 -1.48
#